data_2dcf0580d6539702bb3eec15260e06e8
#
_entry.id   2dcf0580d6539702bb3eec15260e06e8
#
_cell.length_a   1.000
_cell.length_b   1.000
_cell.length_c   1.000
_cell.angle_alpha   90.00
_cell.angle_beta   90.00
_cell.angle_gamma   90.00
#
_symmetry.space_group_name_H-M   'P 1'
#
loop_
_entity.id
_entity.type
_entity.pdbx_description
1 polymer ?
#
loop_
_entity_poly.entity_id
_entity_poly.type
_entity_poly.pdbx_seq_one_letter_code
_entity_poly.pdbx_strand_id
1 'polypeptide(L)'
;MRADQLLLERGLAASRSQAQRLIASGVEWRLGTKPWQRVAKNGDELPLPCEVRLLDNAEARYVSRGGLKLEGALRSSGLSAQGLRCLDVGQSTGGFTDCLLQQGAAQVVGLDVGHGQLHPRLRDDARV
;
A
#
# COMPACT_ATOMS: atom_id res chain seq x y z
N MET A 1 8.20 19.13 6.75
CA MET A 1 8.38 17.66 6.87
C MET A 1 8.76 17.10 5.52
N ARG A 2 9.64 16.12 5.49
CA ARG A 2 10.00 15.41 4.24
C ARG A 2 8.77 14.81 3.59
N ALA A 3 8.71 14.86 2.26
CA ALA A 3 7.56 14.36 1.51
C ALA A 3 7.29 12.87 1.78
N ASP A 4 8.32 12.01 1.76
CA ASP A 4 8.17 10.59 2.02
C ASP A 4 7.64 10.32 3.44
N GLN A 5 8.11 11.04 4.43
CA GLN A 5 7.65 10.93 5.81
C GLN A 5 6.20 11.43 5.96
N LEU A 6 5.83 12.49 5.26
CA LEU A 6 4.48 13.03 5.30
C LEU A 6 3.45 12.01 4.79
N LEU A 7 3.79 11.30 3.71
CA LEU A 7 2.91 10.24 3.17
C LEU A 7 2.69 9.11 4.19
N LEU A 8 3.74 8.74 4.94
CA LEU A 8 3.61 7.75 6.01
C LEU A 8 2.70 8.24 7.11
N GLU A 9 2.92 9.45 7.61
CA GLU A 9 2.16 9.99 8.74
C GLU A 9 0.68 10.19 8.40
N ARG A 10 0.36 10.51 7.16
CA ARG A 10 -1.02 10.68 6.72
C ARG A 10 -1.70 9.38 6.32
N GLY A 11 -1.02 8.24 6.44
CA GLY A 11 -1.57 6.94 6.09
C GLY A 11 -1.72 6.69 4.59
N LEU A 12 -1.10 7.52 3.74
CA LEU A 12 -1.13 7.34 2.29
C LEU A 12 -0.14 6.28 1.82
N ALA A 13 0.89 6.00 2.62
CA ALA A 13 1.86 4.96 2.36
C ALA A 13 2.00 4.07 3.60
N ALA A 14 2.24 2.78 3.39
CA ALA A 14 2.41 1.80 4.46
C ALA A 14 3.88 1.67 4.90
N SER A 15 4.82 2.13 4.08
CA SER A 15 6.26 2.06 4.34
C SER A 15 6.97 3.21 3.63
N ARG A 16 8.22 3.48 4.07
CA ARG A 16 9.05 4.49 3.39
C ARG A 16 9.31 4.13 1.93
N SER A 17 9.57 2.86 1.65
CA SER A 17 9.77 2.39 0.27
C SER A 17 8.54 2.62 -0.59
N GLN A 18 7.35 2.36 -0.06
CA GLN A 18 6.10 2.64 -0.77
C GLN A 18 5.92 4.14 -1.00
N ALA A 19 6.21 4.97 0.01
CA ALA A 19 6.14 6.42 -0.13
C ALA A 19 7.05 6.91 -1.27
N GLN A 20 8.26 6.38 -1.37
CA GLN A 20 9.20 6.74 -2.43
C GLN A 20 8.70 6.33 -3.82
N ARG A 21 8.07 5.15 -3.93
CA ARG A 21 7.46 4.72 -5.19
C ARG A 21 6.25 5.57 -5.57
N LEU A 22 5.44 5.98 -4.60
CA LEU A 22 4.33 6.91 -4.85
C LEU A 22 4.82 8.24 -5.38
N ILE A 23 5.89 8.78 -4.80
CA ILE A 23 6.49 10.03 -5.27
C ILE A 23 7.01 9.88 -6.70
N ALA A 24 7.63 8.76 -7.02
CA ALA A 24 8.09 8.48 -8.39
C ALA A 24 6.92 8.38 -9.39
N SER A 25 5.78 7.82 -8.96
CA SER A 25 4.57 7.71 -9.79
C SER A 25 3.83 9.04 -9.95
N GLY A 26 3.97 9.95 -9.01
CA GLY A 26 3.38 11.26 -9.04
C GLY A 26 2.60 11.60 -7.77
N VAL A 27 3.11 12.57 -7.04
CA VAL A 27 2.47 13.16 -5.86
C VAL A 27 2.47 14.66 -6.03
N GLU A 28 1.34 15.30 -5.78
CA GLU A 28 1.22 16.75 -5.80
C GLU A 28 0.75 17.27 -4.46
N TRP A 29 1.13 18.50 -4.15
CA TRP A 29 0.72 19.18 -2.93
C TRP A 29 0.35 20.64 -3.21
N ARG A 30 -0.42 21.24 -2.32
CA ARG A 30 -0.72 22.67 -2.36
C ARG A 30 -1.01 23.24 -0.98
N LEU A 31 -0.85 24.52 -0.84
CA LEU A 31 -1.31 25.31 0.31
C LEU A 31 -2.59 26.07 -0.07
N GLY A 32 -3.69 25.83 0.64
CA GLY A 32 -4.95 26.54 0.42
C GLY A 32 -5.45 26.41 -1.01
N THR A 33 -5.63 27.55 -1.68
CA THR A 33 -6.10 27.61 -3.08
C THR A 33 -4.98 27.83 -4.08
N LYS A 34 -3.71 27.74 -3.66
CA LYS A 34 -2.57 27.89 -4.57
C LYS A 34 -2.52 26.74 -5.57
N PRO A 35 -1.85 26.92 -6.73
CA PRO A 35 -1.72 25.85 -7.71
C PRO A 35 -1.04 24.62 -7.11
N TRP A 36 -1.43 23.44 -7.58
CA TRP A 36 -0.78 22.19 -7.22
C TRP A 36 0.67 22.20 -7.72
N GLN A 37 1.58 21.70 -6.89
CA GLN A 37 2.99 21.53 -7.22
C GLN A 37 3.36 20.06 -7.08
N ARG A 38 4.17 19.57 -8.01
CA ARG A 38 4.64 18.18 -7.95
C ARG A 38 5.81 18.05 -7.00
N VAL A 39 5.81 16.99 -6.19
CA VAL A 39 6.97 16.60 -5.39
C VAL A 39 8.05 16.09 -6.34
N ALA A 40 9.24 16.70 -6.32
CA ALA A 40 10.35 16.33 -7.19
C ALA A 40 11.20 15.22 -6.60
N LYS A 41 11.45 15.27 -5.29
CA LYS A 41 12.35 14.35 -4.57
C LYS A 41 11.70 13.85 -3.30
N ASN A 42 12.11 12.65 -2.87
CA ASN A 42 11.62 12.03 -1.64
C ASN A 42 11.83 12.91 -0.39
N GLY A 43 12.93 13.66 -0.37
CA GLY A 43 13.30 14.53 0.74
C GLY A 43 12.81 15.97 0.65
N ASP A 44 11.97 16.31 -0.33
CA ASP A 44 11.44 17.66 -0.44
C ASP A 44 10.70 18.05 0.83
N GLU A 45 10.97 19.27 1.33
CA GLU A 45 10.27 19.79 2.50
C GLU A 45 8.92 20.35 2.11
N LEU A 46 7.87 19.82 2.73
CA LEU A 46 6.51 20.29 2.51
C LEU A 46 5.98 20.97 3.78
N PRO A 47 5.22 22.07 3.65
CA PRO A 47 4.58 22.68 4.81
C PRO A 47 3.50 21.74 5.35
N LEU A 48 3.40 21.61 6.70
CA LEU A 48 2.49 20.68 7.35
C LEU A 48 1.01 20.87 7.01
N PRO A 49 0.49 22.12 6.85
CA PRO A 49 -0.92 22.29 6.52
C PRO A 49 -1.25 22.04 5.05
N CYS A 50 -0.32 21.53 4.24
CA CYS A 50 -0.55 21.32 2.82
C CYS A 50 -1.58 20.21 2.57
N GLU A 51 -2.29 20.31 1.43
CA GLU A 51 -3.06 19.22 0.87
C GLU A 51 -2.14 18.37 -0.02
N VAL A 52 -2.39 17.07 -0.06
CA VAL A 52 -1.63 16.12 -0.87
C VAL A 52 -2.61 15.30 -1.71
N ARG A 53 -2.27 15.06 -2.96
CA ARG A 53 -3.00 14.11 -3.81
C ARG A 53 -2.05 13.20 -4.56
N LEU A 54 -2.49 11.96 -4.75
CA LEU A 54 -1.77 10.98 -5.55
C LEU A 54 -2.30 11.02 -6.97
N LEU A 55 -1.40 11.11 -7.96
CA LEU A 55 -1.77 11.07 -9.37
C LEU A 55 -2.10 9.64 -9.81
N ASP A 56 -1.40 8.66 -9.23
CA ASP A 56 -1.69 7.24 -9.41
C ASP A 56 -1.62 6.56 -8.04
N ASN A 57 -2.75 6.07 -7.55
CA ASN A 57 -2.84 5.45 -6.23
C ASN A 57 -2.68 3.92 -6.26
N ALA A 58 -2.34 3.31 -7.39
CA ALA A 58 -2.20 1.86 -7.51
C ALA A 58 -1.18 1.31 -6.51
N GLU A 59 -0.05 1.98 -6.33
CA GLU A 59 0.98 1.57 -5.36
C GLU A 59 0.50 1.63 -3.91
N ALA A 60 -0.49 2.47 -3.59
CA ALA A 60 -0.99 2.63 -2.23
C ALA A 60 -2.09 1.61 -1.87
N ARG A 61 -2.63 0.86 -2.83
CA ARG A 61 -3.74 -0.06 -2.59
C ARG A 61 -3.38 -1.22 -1.69
N TYR A 62 -2.13 -1.66 -1.71
CA TYR A 62 -1.67 -2.82 -0.96
C TYR A 62 -0.42 -2.49 -0.15
N VAL A 63 -0.18 -3.25 0.92
CA VAL A 63 0.97 -3.05 1.81
C VAL A 63 2.32 -3.31 1.13
N SER A 64 2.32 -4.02 -0.01
CA SER A 64 3.52 -4.22 -0.83
C SER A 64 3.15 -4.40 -2.31
N ARG A 65 4.16 -4.36 -3.17
CA ARG A 65 3.99 -4.54 -4.63
C ARG A 65 3.46 -5.92 -5.00
N GLY A 66 3.65 -6.92 -4.16
CA GLY A 66 3.11 -8.27 -4.37
C GLY A 66 1.61 -8.27 -4.55
N GLY A 67 0.89 -7.38 -3.85
CA GLY A 67 -0.55 -7.24 -4.00
C GLY A 67 -1.00 -6.87 -5.41
N LEU A 68 -0.25 -6.00 -6.08
CA LEU A 68 -0.53 -5.64 -7.48
C LEU A 68 -0.30 -6.83 -8.42
N LYS A 69 0.73 -7.62 -8.17
CA LYS A 69 1.01 -8.82 -8.97
C LYS A 69 -0.13 -9.83 -8.86
N LEU A 70 -0.59 -10.11 -7.64
CA LEU A 70 -1.69 -11.04 -7.43
C LEU A 70 -3.00 -10.51 -8.00
N GLU A 71 -3.28 -9.22 -7.84
CA GLU A 71 -4.46 -8.58 -8.45
C GLU A 71 -4.49 -8.82 -9.96
N GLY A 72 -3.36 -8.60 -10.63
CA GLY A 72 -3.23 -8.84 -12.07
C GLY A 72 -3.44 -10.31 -12.44
N ALA A 73 -2.87 -11.24 -11.67
CA ALA A 73 -3.01 -12.68 -11.90
C ALA A 73 -4.46 -13.14 -11.71
N LEU A 74 -5.15 -12.68 -10.68
CA LEU A 74 -6.56 -13.00 -10.46
C LEU A 74 -7.44 -12.48 -11.60
N ARG A 75 -7.18 -11.24 -12.04
CA ARG A 75 -7.92 -10.64 -13.15
C ARG A 75 -7.71 -11.41 -14.45
N SER A 76 -6.47 -11.78 -14.76
CA SER A 76 -6.13 -12.50 -15.99
C SER A 76 -6.68 -13.94 -16.01
N SER A 77 -6.69 -14.62 -14.86
CA SER A 77 -7.14 -16.01 -14.76
C SER A 77 -8.64 -16.14 -14.62
N GLY A 78 -9.34 -15.09 -14.25
CA GLY A 78 -10.77 -15.12 -13.91
C GLY A 78 -11.10 -15.81 -12.59
N LEU A 79 -10.09 -16.14 -11.77
CA LEU A 79 -10.29 -16.73 -10.46
C LEU A 79 -10.74 -15.66 -9.46
N SER A 80 -11.60 -16.04 -8.52
CA SER A 80 -12.07 -15.18 -7.44
C SER A 80 -11.68 -15.74 -6.09
N ALA A 81 -11.22 -14.88 -5.20
CA ALA A 81 -10.93 -15.24 -3.81
C ALA A 81 -12.15 -15.01 -2.90
N GLN A 82 -13.24 -14.45 -3.41
CA GLN A 82 -14.38 -14.07 -2.59
C GLN A 82 -14.95 -15.27 -1.82
N GLY A 83 -15.06 -15.12 -0.50
CA GLY A 83 -15.60 -16.14 0.40
C GLY A 83 -14.70 -17.33 0.64
N LEU A 84 -13.50 -17.38 0.07
CA LEU A 84 -12.59 -18.52 0.18
C LEU A 84 -11.69 -18.41 1.41
N ARG A 85 -11.24 -19.57 1.88
CA ARG A 85 -10.11 -19.68 2.81
C ARG A 85 -8.85 -19.87 2.00
N CYS A 86 -7.85 -19.02 2.22
CA CYS A 86 -6.64 -18.99 1.41
C CYS A 86 -5.42 -19.30 2.27
N LEU A 87 -4.41 -19.90 1.65
CA LEU A 87 -3.10 -20.14 2.25
C LEU A 87 -2.07 -19.29 1.49
N ASP A 88 -1.36 -18.44 2.21
CA ASP A 88 -0.29 -17.61 1.66
C ASP A 88 1.05 -18.14 2.14
N VAL A 89 1.74 -18.88 1.28
CA VAL A 89 3.07 -19.44 1.57
C VAL A 89 4.14 -18.42 1.24
N GLY A 90 5.01 -18.12 2.20
CA GLY A 90 5.97 -17.03 2.05
C GLY A 90 5.30 -15.67 2.21
N GLN A 91 4.47 -15.53 3.23
CA GLN A 91 3.60 -14.36 3.43
C GLN A 91 4.36 -13.02 3.47
N SER A 92 5.55 -13.01 4.10
CA SER A 92 6.39 -11.81 4.20
C SER A 92 5.61 -10.61 4.77
N THR A 93 5.70 -9.43 4.15
CA THR A 93 4.98 -8.20 4.57
C THR A 93 3.47 -8.34 4.43
N GLY A 94 2.99 -9.21 3.53
CA GLY A 94 1.59 -9.51 3.38
C GLY A 94 0.90 -8.92 2.14
N GLY A 95 1.65 -8.62 1.08
CA GLY A 95 1.05 -8.08 -0.15
C GLY A 95 0.00 -8.98 -0.75
N PHE A 96 0.26 -10.27 -0.84
CA PHE A 96 -0.71 -11.25 -1.34
C PHE A 96 -1.89 -11.41 -0.37
N THR A 97 -1.62 -11.51 0.94
CA THR A 97 -2.67 -11.56 1.96
C THR A 97 -3.57 -10.34 1.86
N ASP A 98 -3.01 -9.15 1.77
CA ASP A 98 -3.75 -7.90 1.64
C ASP A 98 -4.66 -7.93 0.40
N CYS A 99 -4.14 -8.35 -0.75
CA CYS A 99 -4.91 -8.49 -1.97
C CYS A 99 -6.08 -9.48 -1.80
N LEU A 100 -5.82 -10.66 -1.23
CA LEU A 100 -6.86 -11.66 -1.00
C LEU A 100 -7.98 -11.12 -0.11
N LEU A 101 -7.64 -10.40 0.96
CA LEU A 101 -8.63 -9.80 1.85
C LEU A 101 -9.46 -8.73 1.14
N GLN A 102 -8.82 -7.87 0.35
CA GLN A 102 -9.53 -6.84 -0.40
C GLN A 102 -10.42 -7.42 -1.49
N GLN A 103 -10.07 -8.61 -2.02
CA GLN A 103 -10.91 -9.35 -2.96
C GLN A 103 -11.99 -10.20 -2.28
N GLY A 104 -12.14 -10.09 -0.98
CA GLY A 104 -13.24 -10.67 -0.23
C GLY A 104 -12.99 -12.06 0.35
N ALA A 105 -11.73 -12.50 0.48
CA ALA A 105 -11.41 -13.77 1.14
C ALA A 105 -11.99 -13.81 2.56
N ALA A 106 -12.55 -14.95 2.94
CA ALA A 106 -13.12 -15.13 4.27
C ALA A 106 -12.04 -15.28 5.34
N GLN A 107 -10.92 -15.90 4.98
CA GLN A 107 -9.79 -16.14 5.86
C GLN A 107 -8.51 -16.31 5.05
N VAL A 108 -7.40 -15.81 5.55
CA VAL A 108 -6.08 -16.07 5.00
C VAL A 108 -5.17 -16.60 6.10
N VAL A 109 -4.57 -17.77 5.86
CA VAL A 109 -3.56 -18.36 6.73
C VAL A 109 -2.20 -18.13 6.08
N GLY A 110 -1.29 -17.49 6.79
CA GLY A 110 0.05 -17.20 6.30
C GLY A 110 1.08 -18.14 6.89
N LEU A 111 2.05 -18.54 6.07
CA LEU A 111 3.23 -19.28 6.48
C LEU A 111 4.47 -18.53 6.04
N ASP A 112 5.38 -18.27 6.98
CA ASP A 112 6.66 -17.64 6.68
C ASP A 112 7.71 -18.09 7.70
N VAL A 113 8.94 -18.24 7.22
CA VAL A 113 10.08 -18.59 8.10
C VAL A 113 10.64 -17.38 8.84
N GLY A 114 10.30 -16.17 8.40
CA GLY A 114 10.69 -14.93 9.06
C GLY A 114 9.77 -14.59 10.23
N HIS A 115 10.24 -13.69 11.10
CA HIS A 115 9.48 -13.23 12.26
C HIS A 115 9.19 -11.73 12.16
N GLY A 116 7.95 -11.34 12.51
CA GLY A 116 7.60 -9.95 12.65
C GLY A 116 7.55 -9.16 11.35
N GLN A 117 7.49 -9.83 10.19
CA GLN A 117 7.50 -9.17 8.89
C GLN A 117 6.12 -8.70 8.44
N LEU A 118 5.05 -9.34 8.93
CA LEU A 118 3.69 -9.02 8.53
C LEU A 118 3.33 -7.58 8.93
N HIS A 119 2.79 -6.82 7.98
CA HIS A 119 2.40 -5.44 8.22
C HIS A 119 1.39 -5.37 9.39
N PRO A 120 1.54 -4.42 10.34
CA PRO A 120 0.67 -4.33 11.51
C PRO A 120 -0.82 -4.29 11.19
N ARG A 121 -1.21 -3.61 10.10
CA ARG A 121 -2.60 -3.54 9.67
C ARG A 121 -3.19 -4.93 9.39
N LEU A 122 -2.41 -5.83 8.81
CA LEU A 122 -2.85 -7.20 8.53
C LEU A 122 -2.81 -8.07 9.77
N ARG A 123 -1.82 -7.85 10.63
CA ARG A 123 -1.68 -8.59 11.89
C ARG A 123 -2.89 -8.42 12.79
N ASP A 124 -3.51 -7.24 12.76
CA ASP A 124 -4.69 -6.91 13.56
C ASP A 124 -6.01 -7.29 12.89
N ASP A 125 -5.98 -7.79 11.66
CA ASP A 125 -7.18 -8.21 10.94
C ASP A 125 -7.62 -9.61 11.41
N ALA A 126 -8.88 -9.72 11.83
CA ALA A 126 -9.42 -10.97 12.39
C ALA A 126 -9.47 -12.12 11.36
N ARG A 127 -9.37 -11.82 10.08
CA ARG A 127 -9.39 -12.83 9.00
C ARG A 127 -8.03 -13.46 8.74
N VAL A 128 -6.97 -12.92 9.34
CA VAL A 128 -5.58 -13.38 9.15
C VAL A 128 -5.12 -14.26 10.31
#